data_42de524fdf9d4e1a40210aedfbf49d4f
#
_entry.id   42de524fdf9d4e1a40210aedfbf49d4f
#
_cell.length_a   1.000
_cell.length_b   1.000
_cell.length_c   1.000
_cell.angle_alpha   90.00
_cell.angle_beta   90.00
_cell.angle_gamma   90.00
#
_symmetry.space_group_name_H-M   'P 1'
#
loop_
_entity.id
_entity.type
_entity.pdbx_description
1 polymer ?
#
loop_
_entity_poly.entity_id
_entity_poly.type
_entity_poly.pdbx_seq_one_letter_code
_entity_poly.pdbx_strand_id
1 'polypeptide(L)'
;MIHLINNYNGDDRQTVRELSVVETAAEATLAEHQAKAYEVSILLTDDSQMRSLNRQYRFIDQTTDVLAFPMLSKEEGNPQFSSTKAVAPLILGDIVISIPTARSQASTQLHSLKMELVILTVHGTLHLLGYDHLEDQVAEFMFQKQNQIVQKISAQFNLLFAISDPVLDPDWR
;
A
#
# COMPACT_ATOMS: atom_id res chain seq x y z
N MET A 1 8.54 -4.56 11.12
CA MET A 1 8.04 -3.40 11.93
C MET A 1 7.49 -2.36 10.99
N ILE A 2 6.35 -1.74 11.34
CA ILE A 2 5.74 -0.68 10.51
C ILE A 2 5.97 0.66 11.20
N HIS A 3 6.45 1.65 10.43
CA HIS A 3 6.65 3.03 10.88
C HIS A 3 5.62 3.91 10.18
N LEU A 4 4.52 4.22 10.86
CA LEU A 4 3.46 5.08 10.33
C LEU A 4 3.74 6.55 10.70
N ILE A 5 3.84 7.39 9.68
CA ILE A 5 4.04 8.83 9.80
C ILE A 5 2.81 9.52 9.20
N ASN A 6 2.13 10.34 10.02
CA ASN A 6 0.99 11.11 9.55
C ASN A 6 1.35 12.59 9.43
N ASN A 7 1.54 13.06 8.20
CA ASN A 7 1.73 14.47 7.85
C ASN A 7 0.45 15.12 7.30
N TYR A 8 -0.65 14.38 7.23
CA TYR A 8 -1.94 14.92 6.80
C TYR A 8 -2.56 15.73 7.95
N ASN A 9 -2.72 17.03 7.73
CA ASN A 9 -3.27 17.99 8.69
C ASN A 9 -4.78 18.21 8.57
N GLY A 10 -5.51 17.32 7.93
CA GLY A 10 -6.97 17.38 7.88
C GLY A 10 -7.58 17.26 9.27
N ASP A 11 -8.44 18.22 9.62
CA ASP A 11 -9.02 18.41 10.95
C ASP A 11 -10.16 17.42 11.30
N ASP A 12 -10.05 16.19 10.80
CA ASP A 12 -11.08 15.18 10.98
C ASP A 12 -10.63 14.08 11.95
N ARG A 13 -11.15 14.13 13.17
CA ARG A 13 -10.94 13.07 14.18
C ARG A 13 -11.35 11.68 13.68
N GLN A 14 -12.24 11.60 12.70
CA GLN A 14 -12.66 10.34 12.09
C GLN A 14 -11.50 9.77 11.26
N THR A 15 -10.81 10.58 10.49
CA THR A 15 -9.63 10.17 9.71
C THR A 15 -8.59 9.51 10.61
N VAL A 16 -8.26 10.11 11.75
CA VAL A 16 -7.26 9.54 12.69
C VAL A 16 -7.63 8.14 13.18
N ARG A 17 -8.93 7.86 13.41
CA ARG A 17 -9.40 6.53 13.79
C ARG A 17 -9.34 5.53 12.64
N GLU A 18 -9.50 6.00 11.41
CA GLU A 18 -9.44 5.16 10.22
C GLU A 18 -8.01 4.75 9.86
N LEU A 19 -7.00 5.53 10.27
CA LEU A 19 -5.59 5.28 9.96
C LEU A 19 -5.03 4.01 10.62
N SER A 20 -5.64 3.54 11.70
CA SER A 20 -5.18 2.33 12.42
C SER A 20 -5.18 1.05 11.57
N VAL A 21 -5.91 1.03 10.44
CA VAL A 21 -5.92 -0.13 9.54
C VAL A 21 -4.67 -0.22 8.67
N VAL A 22 -3.97 0.89 8.47
CA VAL A 22 -2.78 0.96 7.60
C VAL A 22 -1.69 0.05 8.13
N GLU A 23 -1.37 0.15 9.42
CA GLU A 23 -0.38 -0.73 10.05
C GLU A 23 -0.80 -2.20 9.97
N THR A 24 -2.06 -2.50 10.30
CA THR A 24 -2.60 -3.87 10.23
C THR A 24 -2.54 -4.42 8.80
N ALA A 25 -2.84 -3.61 7.79
CA ALA A 25 -2.82 -4.03 6.40
C ALA A 25 -1.40 -4.36 5.92
N ALA A 26 -0.43 -3.53 6.26
CA ALA A 26 0.97 -3.79 5.96
C ALA A 26 1.49 -5.04 6.69
N GLU A 27 1.22 -5.17 8.00
CA GLU A 27 1.61 -6.34 8.79
C GLU A 27 1.00 -7.65 8.26
N ALA A 28 -0.28 -7.63 7.89
CA ALA A 28 -0.95 -8.80 7.34
C ALA A 28 -0.35 -9.20 5.99
N THR A 29 -0.02 -8.23 5.13
CA THR A 29 0.63 -8.47 3.84
C THR A 29 2.01 -9.07 4.01
N LEU A 30 2.83 -8.51 4.91
CA LEU A 30 4.15 -9.06 5.22
C LEU A 30 4.06 -10.46 5.83
N ALA A 31 3.05 -10.71 6.68
CA ALA A 31 2.84 -12.01 7.29
C ALA A 31 2.50 -13.10 6.27
N GLU A 32 1.64 -12.79 5.29
CA GLU A 32 1.24 -13.72 4.22
C GLU A 32 2.46 -14.13 3.36
N HIS A 33 3.45 -13.25 3.24
CA HIS A 33 4.67 -13.47 2.45
C HIS A 33 5.88 -13.90 3.30
N GLN A 34 5.69 -14.26 4.56
CA GLN A 34 6.76 -14.65 5.49
C GLN A 34 7.84 -13.55 5.67
N ALA A 35 7.48 -12.30 5.42
CA ALA A 35 8.36 -11.13 5.40
C ALA A 35 8.29 -10.30 6.70
N LYS A 36 7.88 -10.88 7.84
CA LYS A 36 7.70 -10.17 9.12
C LYS A 36 9.00 -9.55 9.68
N ALA A 37 10.16 -10.02 9.21
CA ALA A 37 11.46 -9.49 9.63
C ALA A 37 11.79 -8.13 8.98
N TYR A 38 11.02 -7.72 7.95
CA TYR A 38 11.26 -6.47 7.26
C TYR A 38 10.58 -5.28 7.95
N GLU A 39 11.17 -4.10 7.72
CA GLU A 39 10.61 -2.81 8.11
C GLU A 39 10.03 -2.09 6.89
N VAL A 40 8.89 -1.44 7.08
CA VAL A 40 8.22 -0.60 6.08
C VAL A 40 7.87 0.72 6.72
N SER A 41 8.19 1.84 6.06
CA SER A 41 7.71 3.15 6.43
C SER A 41 6.49 3.53 5.60
N ILE A 42 5.45 4.07 6.23
CA ILE A 42 4.24 4.53 5.54
C ILE A 42 3.99 5.98 5.90
N LEU A 43 4.02 6.85 4.90
CA LEU A 43 3.74 8.28 5.03
C LEU A 43 2.32 8.57 4.50
N LEU A 44 1.48 9.12 5.36
CA LEU A 44 0.17 9.65 4.99
C LEU A 44 0.29 11.15 4.78
N THR A 45 -0.19 11.65 3.63
CA THR A 45 0.07 13.02 3.20
C THR A 45 -1.11 13.62 2.43
N ASP A 46 -0.97 14.85 1.97
CA ASP A 46 -1.90 15.54 1.09
C ASP A 46 -1.49 15.44 -0.39
N ASP A 47 -2.38 15.91 -1.28
CA ASP A 47 -2.17 15.89 -2.73
C ASP A 47 -0.98 16.76 -3.18
N SER A 48 -0.68 17.85 -2.46
CA SER A 48 0.39 18.75 -2.85
C SER A 48 1.76 18.13 -2.65
N GLN A 49 1.96 17.46 -1.54
CA GLN A 49 3.18 16.71 -1.25
C GLN A 49 3.28 15.46 -2.16
N MET A 50 2.15 14.75 -2.35
CA MET A 50 2.10 13.61 -3.27
C MET A 50 2.50 14.00 -4.69
N ARG A 51 1.94 15.09 -5.25
CA ARG A 51 2.30 15.63 -6.56
C ARG A 51 3.78 15.97 -6.65
N SER A 52 4.34 16.57 -5.59
CA SER A 52 5.77 16.89 -5.52
C SER A 52 6.64 15.64 -5.62
N LEU A 53 6.29 14.58 -4.89
CA LEU A 53 7.01 13.30 -4.91
C LEU A 53 6.86 12.61 -6.28
N ASN A 54 5.64 12.58 -6.83
CA ASN A 54 5.39 11.98 -8.14
C ASN A 54 6.18 12.68 -9.25
N ARG A 55 6.25 14.01 -9.21
CA ARG A 55 7.08 14.79 -10.12
C ARG A 55 8.57 14.51 -9.95
N GLN A 56 9.03 14.40 -8.70
CA GLN A 56 10.46 14.21 -8.40
C GLN A 56 10.96 12.83 -8.80
N TYR A 57 10.18 11.78 -8.54
CA TYR A 57 10.63 10.38 -8.66
C TYR A 57 10.12 9.68 -9.90
N ARG A 58 8.95 10.07 -10.43
CA ARG A 58 8.35 9.47 -11.63
C ARG A 58 8.28 10.43 -12.82
N PHE A 59 8.66 11.70 -12.64
CA PHE A 59 8.61 12.77 -13.66
C PHE A 59 7.18 13.09 -14.14
N ILE A 60 6.17 12.80 -13.31
CA ILE A 60 4.75 13.04 -13.58
C ILE A 60 4.27 14.17 -12.67
N ASP A 61 3.90 15.32 -13.25
CA ASP A 61 3.44 16.50 -12.50
C ASP A 61 1.92 16.43 -12.21
N GLN A 62 1.50 15.34 -11.56
CA GLN A 62 0.13 15.09 -11.11
C GLN A 62 0.14 14.40 -9.76
N THR A 63 -0.95 14.53 -8.99
CA THR A 63 -1.13 13.72 -7.79
C THR A 63 -1.44 12.28 -8.17
N THR A 64 -1.18 11.36 -7.23
CA THR A 64 -1.61 9.96 -7.28
C THR A 64 -2.05 9.55 -5.87
N ASP A 65 -2.65 8.41 -5.74
CA ASP A 65 -3.14 7.86 -4.49
C ASP A 65 -2.04 7.22 -3.64
N VAL A 66 -1.18 6.41 -4.27
CA VAL A 66 -0.08 5.72 -3.61
C VAL A 66 1.20 5.73 -4.44
N LEU A 67 2.34 5.85 -3.77
CA LEU A 67 3.68 5.62 -4.31
C LEU A 67 4.38 4.60 -3.44
N ALA A 68 5.06 3.64 -4.05
CA ALA A 68 5.91 2.67 -3.38
C ALA A 68 7.36 2.82 -3.87
N PHE A 69 8.29 2.84 -2.92
CA PHE A 69 9.72 3.01 -3.15
C PHE A 69 10.48 1.81 -2.56
N PRO A 70 10.65 0.72 -3.33
CA PRO A 70 11.42 -0.44 -2.88
C PRO A 70 12.88 -0.06 -2.61
N MET A 71 13.44 -0.51 -1.49
CA MET A 71 14.85 -0.33 -1.12
C MET A 71 15.68 -1.59 -1.35
N LEU A 72 15.03 -2.74 -1.51
CA LEU A 72 15.72 -3.98 -1.86
C LEU A 72 15.70 -4.19 -3.38
N SER A 73 16.79 -4.72 -3.93
CA SER A 73 16.80 -5.17 -5.31
C SER A 73 15.83 -6.33 -5.52
N LYS A 74 15.35 -6.54 -6.76
CA LYS A 74 14.44 -7.68 -7.08
C LYS A 74 15.04 -9.03 -6.69
N GLU A 75 16.38 -9.13 -6.62
CA GLU A 75 17.11 -10.33 -6.18
C GLU A 75 17.13 -10.46 -4.66
N GLU A 76 17.19 -9.36 -3.92
CA GLU A 76 17.24 -9.32 -2.46
C GLU A 76 15.84 -9.31 -1.83
N GLY A 77 14.83 -8.80 -2.55
CA GLY A 77 13.45 -8.67 -2.08
C GLY A 77 12.65 -9.98 -2.08
N ASN A 78 13.18 -11.08 -2.60
CA ASN A 78 12.51 -12.37 -2.53
C ASN A 78 12.64 -12.95 -1.10
N PRO A 79 11.52 -13.07 -0.35
CA PRO A 79 11.57 -13.56 1.04
C PRO A 79 12.20 -14.94 1.21
N GLN A 80 12.29 -15.72 0.12
CA GLN A 80 12.92 -17.03 0.12
C GLN A 80 14.46 -16.98 0.24
N PHE A 81 15.07 -15.78 0.05
CA PHE A 81 16.54 -15.62 0.09
C PHE A 81 17.08 -15.17 1.45
N SER A 82 16.22 -14.77 2.39
CA SER A 82 16.66 -14.30 3.71
C SER A 82 16.87 -15.43 4.70
N SER A 83 17.71 -16.41 4.35
CA SER A 83 18.25 -17.38 5.32
C SER A 83 19.48 -16.86 6.07
N THR A 84 19.94 -15.64 5.78
CA THR A 84 20.98 -14.98 6.55
C THR A 84 20.38 -14.46 7.85
N LYS A 85 20.98 -14.83 8.98
CA LYS A 85 20.73 -14.25 10.31
C LYS A 85 21.10 -12.77 10.26
N ALA A 86 20.22 -11.93 9.70
CA ALA A 86 20.42 -10.50 9.72
C ALA A 86 20.43 -10.02 11.18
N VAL A 87 21.51 -9.37 11.57
CA VAL A 87 21.70 -8.80 12.92
C VAL A 87 20.84 -7.55 13.12
N ALA A 88 20.27 -7.01 12.05
CA ALA A 88 19.38 -5.84 12.04
C ALA A 88 18.16 -6.10 11.13
N PRO A 89 17.01 -5.45 11.42
CA PRO A 89 15.86 -5.53 10.53
C PRO A 89 16.23 -4.97 9.15
N LEU A 90 15.73 -5.63 8.10
CA LEU A 90 15.95 -5.21 6.72
C LEU A 90 14.84 -4.22 6.33
N ILE A 91 15.21 -3.04 5.85
CA ILE A 91 14.26 -2.05 5.35
C ILE A 91 13.76 -2.51 3.97
N LEU A 92 12.46 -2.76 3.86
CA LEU A 92 11.83 -3.17 2.60
C LEU A 92 11.63 -1.97 1.68
N GLY A 93 11.23 -0.83 2.25
CA GLY A 93 11.02 0.42 1.52
C GLY A 93 9.98 1.32 2.16
N ASP A 94 9.59 2.35 1.40
CA ASP A 94 8.64 3.38 1.82
C ASP A 94 7.37 3.33 0.96
N ILE A 95 6.23 3.60 1.59
CA ILE A 95 4.93 3.80 0.94
C ILE A 95 4.44 5.19 1.28
N VAL A 96 3.94 5.92 0.29
CA VAL A 96 3.30 7.23 0.50
C VAL A 96 1.86 7.16 0.01
N ILE A 97 0.90 7.60 0.83
CA ILE A 97 -0.54 7.57 0.50
C ILE A 97 -1.10 9.00 0.62
N SER A 98 -1.78 9.46 -0.43
CA SER A 98 -2.56 10.71 -0.39
C SER A 98 -3.94 10.45 0.21
N ILE A 99 -4.21 11.06 1.36
CA ILE A 99 -5.53 10.94 2.03
C ILE A 99 -6.66 11.61 1.22
N PRO A 100 -6.49 12.82 0.63
CA PRO A 100 -7.55 13.41 -0.20
C PRO A 100 -7.88 12.57 -1.43
N THR A 101 -6.87 12.07 -2.14
CA THR A 101 -7.08 11.20 -3.32
C THR A 101 -7.75 9.89 -2.91
N ALA A 102 -7.27 9.21 -1.85
CA ALA A 102 -7.89 8.00 -1.31
C ALA A 102 -9.36 8.23 -0.92
N ARG A 103 -9.69 9.37 -0.31
CA ARG A 103 -11.08 9.73 0.04
C ARG A 103 -11.96 9.91 -1.20
N SER A 104 -11.43 10.54 -2.25
CA SER A 104 -12.13 10.71 -3.52
C SER A 104 -12.43 9.37 -4.19
N GLN A 105 -11.44 8.48 -4.24
CA GLN A 105 -11.58 7.12 -4.79
C GLN A 105 -12.60 6.31 -3.99
N ALA A 106 -12.53 6.30 -2.66
CA ALA A 106 -13.48 5.64 -1.78
C ALA A 106 -14.92 6.07 -2.07
N SER A 107 -15.14 7.40 -2.25
CA SER A 107 -16.44 7.94 -2.61
C SER A 107 -16.92 7.46 -3.98
N THR A 108 -16.04 7.43 -4.97
CA THR A 108 -16.34 6.98 -6.33
C THR A 108 -16.66 5.49 -6.38
N GLN A 109 -15.92 4.69 -5.61
CA GLN A 109 -16.06 3.24 -5.52
C GLN A 109 -17.15 2.78 -4.52
N LEU A 110 -17.85 3.72 -3.88
CA LEU A 110 -18.96 3.48 -2.94
C LEU A 110 -18.57 2.62 -1.73
N HIS A 111 -17.35 2.78 -1.23
CA HIS A 111 -16.90 2.16 0.00
C HIS A 111 -16.26 3.18 0.98
N SER A 112 -15.86 2.73 2.17
CA SER A 112 -15.31 3.63 3.19
C SER A 112 -13.86 4.02 2.88
N LEU A 113 -13.40 5.20 3.35
CA LEU A 113 -11.99 5.59 3.33
C LEU A 113 -11.11 4.52 4.00
N LYS A 114 -11.61 3.91 5.08
CA LYS A 114 -10.92 2.82 5.78
C LYS A 114 -10.63 1.64 4.85
N MET A 115 -11.59 1.28 4.00
CA MET A 115 -11.44 0.23 3.01
C MET A 115 -10.41 0.60 1.95
N GLU A 116 -10.47 1.82 1.43
CA GLU A 116 -9.52 2.34 0.44
C GLU A 116 -8.09 2.31 0.99
N LEU A 117 -7.89 2.75 2.23
CA LEU A 117 -6.58 2.71 2.89
C LEU A 117 -6.05 1.27 3.02
N VAL A 118 -6.91 0.29 3.29
CA VAL A 118 -6.52 -1.12 3.27
C VAL A 118 -6.04 -1.52 1.87
N ILE A 119 -6.80 -1.20 0.83
CA ILE A 119 -6.46 -1.55 -0.57
C ILE A 119 -5.11 -0.94 -0.96
N LEU A 120 -4.95 0.37 -0.79
CA LEU A 120 -3.73 1.10 -1.16
C LEU A 120 -2.50 0.61 -0.37
N THR A 121 -2.67 0.30 0.91
CA THR A 121 -1.57 -0.22 1.74
C THR A 121 -1.15 -1.62 1.31
N VAL A 122 -2.10 -2.53 1.09
CA VAL A 122 -1.81 -3.88 0.59
C VAL A 122 -1.11 -3.79 -0.76
N HIS A 123 -1.63 -2.97 -1.68
CA HIS A 123 -1.06 -2.75 -3.01
C HIS A 123 0.39 -2.25 -2.94
N GLY A 124 0.64 -1.16 -2.21
CA GLY A 124 1.98 -0.62 -2.05
C GLY A 124 2.94 -1.61 -1.40
N THR A 125 2.48 -2.39 -0.40
CA THR A 125 3.31 -3.41 0.24
C THR A 125 3.65 -4.55 -0.71
N LEU A 126 2.74 -4.96 -1.59
CA LEU A 126 3.02 -5.96 -2.64
C LEU A 126 4.08 -5.45 -3.61
N HIS A 127 4.04 -4.17 -4.00
CA HIS A 127 5.09 -3.56 -4.81
C HIS A 127 6.45 -3.58 -4.12
N LEU A 128 6.52 -3.27 -2.83
CA LEU A 128 7.76 -3.38 -2.06
C LEU A 128 8.30 -4.82 -2.05
N LEU A 129 7.42 -5.82 -2.04
CA LEU A 129 7.76 -7.24 -2.11
C LEU A 129 8.15 -7.71 -3.53
N GLY A 130 8.19 -6.80 -4.51
CA GLY A 130 8.63 -7.08 -5.87
C GLY A 130 7.53 -7.54 -6.82
N TYR A 131 6.26 -7.53 -6.41
CA TYR A 131 5.14 -7.71 -7.34
C TYR A 131 5.04 -6.51 -8.28
N ASP A 132 4.69 -6.79 -9.52
CA ASP A 132 4.54 -5.78 -10.56
C ASP A 132 3.28 -6.08 -11.39
N HIS A 133 2.80 -5.12 -12.14
CA HIS A 133 1.64 -5.25 -13.01
C HIS A 133 1.92 -4.76 -14.45
N LEU A 134 3.20 -4.73 -14.84
CA LEU A 134 3.62 -4.30 -16.19
C LEU A 134 3.25 -5.34 -17.29
N GLU A 135 3.08 -6.61 -16.91
CA GLU A 135 2.66 -7.68 -17.82
C GLU A 135 1.32 -8.25 -17.34
N ASP A 136 0.39 -8.51 -18.26
CA ASP A 136 -0.99 -8.92 -17.96
C ASP A 136 -1.08 -10.13 -16.99
N GLN A 137 -0.26 -11.16 -17.20
CA GLN A 137 -0.28 -12.35 -16.36
C GLN A 137 0.26 -12.08 -14.93
N VAL A 138 1.27 -11.21 -14.81
CA VAL A 138 1.85 -10.82 -13.53
C VAL A 138 0.89 -9.89 -12.79
N ALA A 139 0.21 -9.00 -13.52
CA ALA A 139 -0.84 -8.14 -12.99
C ALA A 139 -1.98 -8.95 -12.38
N GLU A 140 -2.52 -9.94 -13.11
CA GLU A 140 -3.60 -10.79 -12.63
C GLU A 140 -3.21 -11.51 -11.32
N PHE A 141 -1.99 -12.06 -11.26
CA PHE A 141 -1.48 -12.72 -10.06
C PHE A 141 -1.36 -11.77 -8.87
N MET A 142 -0.85 -10.56 -9.08
CA MET A 142 -0.76 -9.52 -8.04
C MET A 142 -2.15 -9.15 -7.52
N PHE A 143 -3.13 -8.91 -8.41
CA PHE A 143 -4.50 -8.57 -8.03
C PHE A 143 -5.21 -9.72 -7.28
N GLN A 144 -5.00 -10.97 -7.68
CA GLN A 144 -5.53 -12.12 -6.94
C GLN A 144 -4.99 -12.15 -5.50
N LYS A 145 -3.68 -11.92 -5.33
CA LYS A 145 -3.04 -11.84 -4.00
C LYS A 145 -3.58 -10.67 -3.19
N GLN A 146 -3.66 -9.49 -3.80
CA GLN A 146 -4.25 -8.30 -3.18
C GLN A 146 -5.66 -8.59 -2.65
N ASN A 147 -6.55 -9.11 -3.51
CA ASN A 147 -7.92 -9.40 -3.15
C ASN A 147 -8.03 -10.41 -2.00
N GLN A 148 -7.21 -11.46 -1.99
CA GLN A 148 -7.17 -12.45 -0.90
C GLN A 148 -6.81 -11.80 0.45
N ILE A 149 -5.80 -10.92 0.46
CA ILE A 149 -5.34 -10.25 1.67
C ILE A 149 -6.39 -9.23 2.14
N VAL A 150 -6.89 -8.41 1.21
CA VAL A 150 -7.93 -7.41 1.48
C VAL A 150 -9.19 -8.05 2.06
N GLN A 151 -9.63 -9.20 1.52
CA GLN A 151 -10.76 -9.95 2.08
C GLN A 151 -10.54 -10.38 3.54
N LYS A 152 -9.36 -10.90 3.86
CA LYS A 152 -9.03 -11.32 5.23
C LYS A 152 -9.09 -10.12 6.20
N ILE A 153 -8.54 -8.97 5.79
CA ILE A 153 -8.51 -7.75 6.59
C ILE A 153 -9.91 -7.16 6.73
N SER A 154 -10.69 -7.11 5.62
CA SER A 154 -12.04 -6.56 5.64
C SER A 154 -12.96 -7.36 6.58
N ALA A 155 -12.83 -8.68 6.61
CA ALA A 155 -13.55 -9.52 7.55
C ALA A 155 -13.19 -9.22 9.02
N GLN A 156 -11.91 -8.98 9.31
CA GLN A 156 -11.44 -8.64 10.65
C GLN A 156 -12.00 -7.30 11.15
N PHE A 157 -12.14 -6.33 10.26
CA PHE A 157 -12.64 -4.98 10.60
C PHE A 157 -14.12 -4.78 10.31
N ASN A 158 -14.83 -5.83 9.87
CA ASN A 158 -16.22 -5.77 9.44
C ASN A 158 -16.49 -4.69 8.38
N LEU A 159 -15.59 -4.60 7.38
CA LEU A 159 -15.68 -3.67 6.26
C LEU A 159 -16.44 -4.35 5.12
N LEU A 160 -17.32 -3.61 4.45
CA LEU A 160 -17.95 -4.08 3.22
C LEU A 160 -16.93 -4.03 2.08
N PHE A 161 -16.61 -5.21 1.56
CA PHE A 161 -15.77 -5.38 0.39
C PHE A 161 -16.57 -6.13 -0.68
N ALA A 162 -16.95 -5.43 -1.73
CA ALA A 162 -17.41 -6.07 -2.95
C ALA A 162 -16.18 -6.40 -3.80
N ILE A 163 -16.00 -7.66 -4.17
CA ILE A 163 -15.05 -8.02 -5.22
C ILE A 163 -15.64 -7.47 -6.52
N SER A 164 -15.32 -6.22 -6.83
CA SER A 164 -15.44 -5.74 -8.20
C SER A 164 -14.30 -6.37 -8.99
N ASP A 165 -14.53 -6.67 -10.28
CA ASP A 165 -13.44 -6.96 -11.20
C ASP A 165 -12.31 -5.96 -10.97
N PRO A 166 -11.04 -6.36 -11.10
CA PRO A 166 -9.94 -5.44 -10.87
C PRO A 166 -10.21 -4.21 -11.72
N VAL A 167 -10.54 -3.09 -11.06
CA VAL A 167 -10.57 -1.81 -11.73
C VAL A 167 -9.10 -1.57 -12.04
N LEU A 168 -8.71 -2.06 -13.21
CA LEU A 168 -7.47 -1.66 -13.84
C LEU A 168 -7.66 -0.18 -14.14
N ASP A 169 -7.36 0.67 -13.17
CA ASP A 169 -7.19 2.08 -13.47
C ASP A 169 -6.03 2.14 -14.46
N PRO A 170 -6.28 2.53 -15.74
CA PRO A 170 -5.22 2.59 -16.74
C PRO A 170 -4.09 3.55 -16.36
N ASP A 171 -4.29 4.39 -15.36
CA ASP A 171 -3.29 5.34 -14.84
C ASP A 171 -2.33 4.74 -13.81
N TRP A 172 -2.45 3.45 -13.45
CA TRP A 172 -1.49 2.73 -12.61
C TRP A 172 -0.19 2.33 -13.34
N ARG A 173 -0.01 2.75 -14.60
CA ARG A 173 1.17 2.44 -15.42
C ARG A 173 2.31 3.44 -15.22
#